data_d0eda7b7227370c5d699e472068c0182
#
_entry.id   d0eda7b7227370c5d699e472068c0182
#
_cell.length_a   1.000
_cell.length_b   1.000
_cell.length_c   1.000
_cell.angle_alpha   90.00
_cell.angle_beta   90.00
_cell.angle_gamma   90.00
#
_symmetry.space_group_name_H-M   'P 1'
#
loop_
_entity.id
_entity.type
_entity.pdbx_description
1 polymer ?
#
loop_
_entity_poly.entity_id
_entity_poly.type
_entity_poly.pdbx_seq_one_letter_code
_entity_poly.pdbx_strand_id
1 'polypeptide(L)'
;YYTNSFHVPVYYPISAYDKISIEAPYHALTNAGHISYIEMDGDPTKNLDAFEKVVRYMHDQGIGYGSINHPVDRDPVCGYNGIIGDSCPKCGRHEDGHAFERIRRITGYLVGNLDRFNNAKRAEESERVKHTI
;
A
#
# COMPACT_ATOMS: atom_id res chain seq x y z
N TYR A 1 4.24 -17.59 -4.00
CA TYR A 1 3.28 -16.69 -4.65
C TYR A 1 3.91 -15.95 -5.82
N TYR A 2 3.09 -15.28 -6.58
CA TYR A 2 3.51 -14.29 -7.57
C TYR A 2 2.61 -13.05 -7.48
N THR A 3 3.14 -11.91 -7.89
CA THR A 3 2.35 -10.67 -7.95
C THR A 3 1.45 -10.72 -9.18
N ASN A 4 0.16 -10.53 -8.97
CA ASN A 4 -0.84 -10.62 -10.04
C ASN A 4 -0.66 -9.50 -11.07
N SER A 5 -1.13 -9.77 -12.32
CA SER A 5 -1.17 -8.82 -13.41
C SER A 5 0.25 -8.40 -13.86
N PHE A 6 0.39 -7.19 -14.42
CA PHE A 6 1.65 -6.68 -14.98
C PHE A 6 2.36 -5.77 -13.97
N HIS A 7 2.58 -6.29 -12.76
CA HIS A 7 3.21 -5.52 -11.69
C HIS A 7 4.67 -5.92 -11.50
N VAL A 8 5.49 -4.96 -11.10
CA VAL A 8 6.78 -5.26 -10.48
C VAL A 8 6.50 -6.05 -9.20
N PRO A 9 7.22 -7.15 -8.94
CA PRO A 9 7.00 -7.93 -7.72
C PRO A 9 7.08 -7.07 -6.47
N VAL A 10 6.18 -7.34 -5.52
CA VAL A 10 6.03 -6.49 -4.31
C VAL A 10 7.27 -6.47 -3.44
N TYR A 11 8.11 -7.50 -3.49
CA TYR A 11 9.35 -7.61 -2.73
C TYR A 11 10.55 -6.94 -3.41
N TYR A 12 10.42 -6.51 -4.67
CA TYR A 12 11.55 -5.95 -5.42
C TYR A 12 11.80 -4.50 -5.03
N PRO A 13 13.00 -4.17 -4.51
CA PRO A 13 13.31 -2.80 -4.14
C PRO A 13 13.45 -1.92 -5.37
N ILE A 14 12.57 -0.95 -5.49
CA ILE A 14 12.50 -0.04 -6.65
C ILE A 14 11.93 1.30 -6.18
N SER A 15 12.34 2.38 -6.84
CA SER A 15 11.73 3.68 -6.57
C SER A 15 10.31 3.77 -7.15
N ALA A 16 9.50 4.67 -6.60
CA ALA A 16 8.14 4.90 -7.09
C ALA A 16 8.16 5.29 -8.58
N TYR A 17 9.06 6.17 -8.96
CA TYR A 17 9.15 6.65 -10.35
C TYR A 17 9.55 5.55 -11.33
N ASP A 18 10.54 4.73 -10.95
CA ASP A 18 10.98 3.62 -11.79
C ASP A 18 9.87 2.57 -11.94
N LYS A 19 9.17 2.26 -10.85
CA LYS A 19 8.03 1.32 -10.89
C LYS A 19 6.94 1.83 -11.83
N ILE A 20 6.56 3.10 -11.70
CA ILE A 20 5.55 3.73 -12.57
C ILE A 20 5.99 3.67 -14.02
N SER A 21 7.25 3.99 -14.32
CA SER A 21 7.78 3.96 -15.69
C SER A 21 7.76 2.57 -16.31
N ILE A 22 8.03 1.53 -15.52
CA ILE A 22 8.01 0.14 -15.99
C ILE A 22 6.59 -0.33 -16.26
N GLU A 23 5.65 -0.01 -15.37
CA GLU A 23 4.28 -0.50 -15.45
C GLU A 23 3.39 0.30 -16.41
N ALA A 24 3.70 1.58 -16.64
CA ALA A 24 2.87 2.48 -17.43
C ALA A 24 2.52 1.97 -18.83
N PRO A 25 3.46 1.39 -19.63
CA PRO A 25 3.14 0.95 -20.98
C PRO A 25 2.05 -0.12 -21.05
N TYR A 26 1.87 -0.90 -19.99
CA TYR A 26 0.87 -1.97 -19.97
C TYR A 26 -0.57 -1.46 -19.79
N HIS A 27 -0.75 -0.28 -19.23
CA HIS A 27 -2.09 0.30 -19.02
C HIS A 27 -2.85 0.51 -20.33
N ALA A 28 -2.17 0.98 -21.36
CA ALA A 28 -2.78 1.17 -22.68
C ALA A 28 -3.15 -0.14 -23.36
N LEU A 29 -2.58 -1.26 -22.95
CA LEU A 29 -2.82 -2.59 -23.50
C LEU A 29 -3.94 -3.35 -22.79
N THR A 30 -4.46 -2.80 -21.69
CA THR A 30 -5.53 -3.42 -20.90
C THR A 30 -6.83 -2.64 -21.08
N ASN A 31 -7.95 -3.36 -21.08
CA ASN A 31 -9.27 -2.71 -21.20
C ASN A 31 -9.73 -2.09 -19.88
N ALA A 32 -9.44 -2.78 -18.77
CA ALA A 32 -9.80 -2.31 -17.43
C ALA A 32 -9.13 -3.20 -16.38
N GLY A 33 -9.17 -2.77 -15.12
CA GLY A 33 -8.77 -3.60 -13.98
C GLY A 33 -7.28 -3.69 -13.72
N HIS A 34 -6.44 -3.00 -14.50
CA HIS A 34 -5.00 -2.92 -14.22
C HIS A 34 -4.71 -1.70 -13.36
N ILE A 35 -4.18 -1.93 -12.16
CA ILE A 35 -3.89 -0.87 -11.18
C ILE A 35 -2.41 -0.90 -10.84
N SER A 36 -1.74 0.25 -10.91
CA SER A 36 -0.38 0.39 -10.40
C SER A 36 -0.40 0.90 -8.97
N TYR A 37 0.27 0.18 -8.07
CA TYR A 37 0.30 0.46 -6.63
C TYR A 37 1.66 0.99 -6.22
N ILE A 38 1.66 2.12 -5.52
CA ILE A 38 2.85 2.68 -4.88
C ILE A 38 2.68 2.57 -3.37
N GLU A 39 3.63 1.92 -2.71
CA GLU A 39 3.66 1.80 -1.26
C GLU A 39 4.46 2.95 -0.67
N MET A 40 3.78 3.88 -0.02
CA MET A 40 4.44 4.99 0.67
C MET A 40 4.83 4.58 2.09
N ASP A 41 5.97 5.10 2.54
CA ASP A 41 6.39 4.94 3.93
C ASP A 41 5.76 6.05 4.78
N GLY A 42 5.07 5.65 5.82
CA GLY A 42 4.46 6.55 6.78
C GLY A 42 3.17 7.21 6.30
N ASP A 43 2.87 8.35 6.88
CA ASP A 43 1.66 9.11 6.63
C ASP A 43 1.88 10.13 5.50
N PRO A 44 1.21 9.98 4.34
CA PRO A 44 1.39 10.89 3.21
C PRO A 44 0.94 12.32 3.50
N THR A 45 0.10 12.56 4.49
CA THR A 45 -0.32 13.92 4.86
C THR A 45 0.83 14.76 5.41
N LYS A 46 1.91 14.12 5.86
CA LYS A 46 3.12 14.79 6.34
C LYS A 46 4.07 15.23 5.22
N ASN A 47 3.85 14.74 4.00
CA ASN A 47 4.64 15.12 2.84
C ASN A 47 3.76 15.17 1.58
N LEU A 48 2.90 16.18 1.52
CA LEU A 48 1.98 16.36 0.40
C LEU A 48 2.70 16.66 -0.91
N ASP A 49 3.88 17.28 -0.86
CA ASP A 49 4.65 17.57 -2.08
C ASP A 49 5.12 16.28 -2.76
N ALA A 50 5.62 15.33 -1.99
CA ALA A 50 6.02 14.02 -2.51
C ALA A 50 4.81 13.25 -3.07
N PHE A 51 3.70 13.28 -2.36
CA PHE A 51 2.45 12.67 -2.80
C PHE A 51 2.00 13.26 -4.14
N GLU A 52 1.95 14.57 -4.25
CA GLU A 52 1.56 15.27 -5.49
C GLU A 52 2.47 14.92 -6.65
N LYS A 53 3.79 14.89 -6.43
CA LYS A 53 4.75 14.54 -7.47
C LYS A 53 4.53 13.13 -8.01
N VAL A 54 4.23 12.17 -7.15
CA VAL A 54 3.93 10.79 -7.58
C VAL A 54 2.66 10.75 -8.41
N VAL A 55 1.60 11.43 -7.98
CA VAL A 55 0.32 11.48 -8.71
C VAL A 55 0.50 12.12 -10.08
N ARG A 56 1.24 13.24 -10.15
CA ARG A 56 1.53 13.90 -11.42
C ARG A 56 2.34 13.01 -12.36
N TYR A 57 3.33 12.32 -11.83
CA TYR A 57 4.16 11.40 -12.60
C TYR A 57 3.33 10.22 -13.15
N MET A 58 2.42 9.67 -12.36
CA MET A 58 1.47 8.67 -12.84
C MET A 58 0.67 9.17 -14.03
N HIS A 59 0.15 10.38 -13.94
CA HIS A 59 -0.62 11.01 -15.01
C HIS A 59 0.25 11.20 -16.27
N ASP A 60 1.45 11.73 -16.11
CA ASP A 60 2.34 12.04 -17.23
C ASP A 60 2.82 10.78 -17.96
N GLN A 61 2.96 9.67 -17.25
CA GLN A 61 3.37 8.39 -17.82
C GLN A 61 2.22 7.58 -18.43
N GLY A 62 0.97 8.03 -18.27
CA GLY A 62 -0.18 7.35 -18.85
C GLY A 62 -0.73 6.20 -18.01
N ILE A 63 -0.57 6.25 -16.69
CA ILE A 63 -1.20 5.30 -15.78
C ILE A 63 -2.72 5.48 -15.84
N GLY A 64 -3.45 4.45 -16.24
CA GLY A 64 -4.92 4.50 -16.33
C GLY A 64 -5.61 4.37 -14.98
N TYR A 65 -5.02 3.64 -14.04
CA TYR A 65 -5.52 3.48 -12.68
C TYR A 65 -4.33 3.32 -11.74
N GLY A 66 -4.13 4.29 -10.87
CA GLY A 66 -3.07 4.27 -9.87
C GLY A 66 -3.62 4.34 -8.45
N SER A 67 -2.91 3.72 -7.52
CA SER A 67 -3.24 3.74 -6.10
C SER A 67 -1.99 4.00 -5.29
N ILE A 68 -2.10 4.86 -4.29
CA ILE A 68 -1.05 5.09 -3.32
C ILE A 68 -1.49 4.45 -2.02
N ASN A 69 -0.75 3.43 -1.60
CA ASN A 69 -1.05 2.69 -0.40
C ASN A 69 -0.18 3.19 0.76
N HIS A 70 -0.77 3.23 1.94
CA HIS A 70 -0.07 3.48 3.19
C HIS A 70 -0.81 2.74 4.31
N PRO A 71 -0.15 2.45 5.43
CA PRO A 71 -0.83 1.80 6.55
C PRO A 71 -1.97 2.68 7.10
N VAL A 72 -3.10 2.05 7.37
CA VAL A 72 -4.23 2.67 8.07
C VAL A 72 -4.62 1.73 9.20
N ASP A 73 -4.33 2.14 10.43
CA ASP A 73 -4.60 1.35 11.61
C ASP A 73 -5.58 2.07 12.52
N ARG A 74 -6.35 1.30 13.26
CA ARG A 74 -7.27 1.84 14.25
C ARG A 74 -7.19 1.04 15.54
N ASP A 75 -7.18 1.77 16.65
CA ASP A 75 -7.34 1.18 17.97
C ASP A 75 -8.84 1.19 18.34
N PRO A 76 -9.50 0.03 18.39
CA PRO A 76 -10.92 0.00 18.72
C PRO A 76 -11.24 0.38 20.17
N VAL A 77 -10.24 0.38 21.06
CA VAL A 77 -10.43 0.71 22.48
C VAL A 77 -10.48 2.22 22.69
N CYS A 78 -9.49 2.97 22.18
CA CYS A 78 -9.44 4.41 22.35
C CYS A 78 -9.89 5.22 21.13
N GLY A 79 -10.14 4.56 19.99
CA GLY A 79 -10.59 5.18 18.75
C GLY A 79 -9.51 5.88 17.94
N TYR A 80 -8.22 5.71 18.29
CA TYR A 80 -7.13 6.29 17.51
C TYR A 80 -7.12 5.75 16.08
N ASN A 81 -6.97 6.65 15.11
CA ASN A 81 -6.76 6.33 13.70
C ASN A 81 -5.41 6.88 13.25
N GLY A 82 -4.62 6.04 12.60
CA GLY A 82 -3.30 6.43 12.10
C GLY A 82 -2.39 5.24 11.93
N ILE A 83 -1.10 5.44 12.13
CA ILE A 83 -0.10 4.37 12.03
C ILE A 83 0.17 3.84 13.44
N ILE A 84 -0.08 2.55 13.65
CA ILE A 84 0.15 1.86 14.91
C ILE A 84 1.22 0.79 14.67
N GLY A 85 2.32 0.87 15.43
CA GLY A 85 3.31 -0.19 15.51
C GLY A 85 2.93 -1.23 16.56
N ASP A 86 3.79 -1.43 17.54
CA ASP A 86 3.56 -2.39 18.63
C ASP A 86 2.64 -1.83 19.71
N SER A 87 2.58 -0.51 19.86
CA SER A 87 1.74 0.16 20.85
C SER A 87 0.99 1.34 20.25
N CYS A 88 -0.20 1.61 20.78
CA CYS A 88 -1.02 2.74 20.36
C CYS A 88 -0.38 4.07 20.76
N PRO A 89 -0.16 5.00 19.81
CA PRO A 89 0.42 6.31 20.12
C PRO A 89 -0.42 7.18 21.04
N LYS A 90 -1.73 6.94 21.12
CA LYS A 90 -2.66 7.74 21.93
C LYS A 90 -2.76 7.24 23.36
N CYS A 91 -3.01 5.94 23.56
CA CYS A 91 -3.24 5.38 24.90
C CYS A 91 -2.10 4.49 25.40
N GLY A 92 -1.10 4.17 24.58
CA GLY A 92 0.07 3.39 24.94
C GLY A 92 -0.16 1.90 25.12
N ARG A 93 -1.38 1.39 24.91
CA ARG A 93 -1.65 -0.03 25.08
C ARG A 93 -0.96 -0.85 23.99
N HIS A 94 -0.62 -2.08 24.32
CA HIS A 94 -0.18 -3.10 23.38
C HIS A 94 -1.39 -3.94 22.92
N GLU A 95 -1.20 -4.64 21.81
CA GLU A 95 -2.21 -5.56 21.31
C GLU A 95 -2.39 -6.71 22.31
N ASP A 96 -3.58 -6.81 22.87
CA ASP A 96 -3.95 -7.80 23.88
C ASP A 96 -5.21 -8.56 23.41
N GLY A 97 -6.20 -8.76 24.27
CA GLY A 97 -7.48 -9.36 23.92
C GLY A 97 -8.30 -8.55 22.91
N HIS A 98 -7.92 -7.30 22.64
CA HIS A 98 -8.51 -6.43 21.64
C HIS A 98 -7.48 -6.08 20.57
N ALA A 99 -7.52 -6.79 19.45
CA ALA A 99 -6.60 -6.57 18.34
C ALA A 99 -6.78 -5.18 17.73
N PHE A 100 -5.67 -4.57 17.25
CA PHE A 100 -5.76 -3.39 16.41
C PHE A 100 -6.36 -3.75 15.05
N GLU A 101 -7.22 -2.89 14.52
CA GLU A 101 -7.69 -3.01 13.15
C GLU A 101 -6.58 -2.50 12.22
N ARG A 102 -6.16 -3.35 11.28
CA ARG A 102 -5.08 -3.02 10.33
C ARG A 102 -5.60 -3.17 8.92
N ILE A 103 -5.93 -2.04 8.30
CA ILE A 103 -6.43 -2.01 6.93
C ILE A 103 -5.24 -2.12 6.00
N ARG A 104 -5.23 -3.14 5.17
CA ARG A 104 -4.15 -3.42 4.22
C ARG A 104 -4.70 -3.79 2.87
N ARG A 105 -3.99 -3.38 1.83
CA ARG A 105 -4.29 -3.71 0.45
C ARG A 105 -3.10 -4.40 -0.20
N ILE A 106 -3.36 -5.54 -0.83
CA ILE A 106 -2.40 -6.25 -1.68
C ILE A 106 -3.06 -6.46 -3.03
N THR A 107 -2.49 -5.87 -4.08
CA THR A 107 -3.06 -5.87 -5.43
C THR A 107 -4.53 -5.44 -5.40
N GLY A 108 -5.48 -6.25 -5.83
CA GLY A 108 -6.90 -5.93 -5.76
C GLY A 108 -7.57 -6.19 -4.41
N TYR A 109 -6.86 -6.80 -3.45
CA TYR A 109 -7.45 -7.28 -2.19
C TYR A 109 -7.31 -6.23 -1.09
N LEU A 110 -8.41 -5.88 -0.45
CA LEU A 110 -8.48 -4.92 0.65
C LEU A 110 -9.15 -5.57 1.85
N VAL A 111 -8.48 -5.60 2.98
CA VAL A 111 -8.99 -6.20 4.23
C VAL A 111 -8.73 -5.29 5.42
N GLY A 112 -9.60 -5.39 6.44
CA GLY A 112 -9.42 -4.73 7.74
C GLY A 112 -8.67 -5.58 8.76
N ASN A 113 -8.47 -6.86 8.46
CA ASN A 113 -7.76 -7.82 9.30
C ASN A 113 -6.94 -8.75 8.40
N LEU A 114 -5.64 -8.86 8.67
CA LEU A 114 -4.71 -9.66 7.89
C LEU A 114 -5.08 -11.15 7.83
N ASP A 115 -5.79 -11.67 8.83
CA ASP A 115 -6.24 -13.05 8.85
C ASP A 115 -7.24 -13.38 7.73
N ARG A 116 -7.82 -12.38 7.10
CA ARG A 116 -8.70 -12.55 5.94
C ARG A 116 -7.97 -12.81 4.64
N PHE A 117 -6.66 -12.53 4.59
CA PHE A 117 -5.84 -12.93 3.45
C PHE A 117 -5.57 -14.43 3.49
N ASN A 118 -5.51 -15.06 2.30
CA ASN A 118 -4.96 -16.41 2.20
C ASN A 118 -3.44 -16.39 2.45
N ASN A 119 -2.84 -17.60 2.54
CA ASN A 119 -1.41 -17.70 2.85
C ASN A 119 -0.52 -16.97 1.85
N ALA A 120 -0.84 -17.03 0.56
CA ALA A 120 -0.07 -16.36 -0.48
C ALA A 120 -0.16 -14.83 -0.35
N LYS A 121 -1.35 -14.28 -0.13
CA LYS A 121 -1.55 -12.84 0.04
C LYS A 121 -0.97 -12.32 1.34
N ARG A 122 -0.98 -13.11 2.39
CA ARG A 122 -0.34 -12.79 3.66
C ARG A 122 1.18 -12.73 3.52
N ALA A 123 1.78 -13.70 2.81
CA ALA A 123 3.21 -13.69 2.51
C ALA A 123 3.57 -12.48 1.63
N GLU A 124 2.80 -12.18 0.62
CA GLU A 124 2.99 -11.05 -0.28
C GLU A 124 2.94 -9.72 0.48
N GLU A 125 1.98 -9.55 1.40
CA GLU A 125 1.90 -8.36 2.24
C GLU A 125 3.12 -8.22 3.16
N SER A 126 3.57 -9.30 3.79
CA SER A 126 4.70 -9.27 4.72
C SER A 126 6.04 -9.00 4.04
N GLU A 127 6.20 -9.43 2.79
CA GLU A 127 7.43 -9.25 2.01
C GLU A 127 7.45 -7.95 1.20
N ARG A 128 6.34 -7.24 1.17
CA ARG A 128 6.21 -6.01 0.40
C ARG A 128 7.16 -4.93 0.88
N VAL A 129 7.81 -4.27 -0.07
CA VAL A 129 8.74 -3.16 0.20
C VAL A 129 8.06 -1.80 0.03
N LYS A 130 8.59 -0.79 0.69
CA LYS A 130 8.20 0.61 0.46
C LYS A 130 8.96 1.15 -0.74
N HIS A 131 8.29 1.99 -1.51
CA HIS A 131 8.90 2.62 -2.68
C HIS A 131 9.46 3.99 -2.30
N THR A 132 10.72 4.22 -2.60
CA THR A 132 11.36 5.52 -2.40
C THR A 132 10.84 6.54 -3.42
N ILE A 133 10.77 7.77 -3.00
CA ILE A 133 10.28 8.88 -3.82
C ILE A 133 11.40 9.87 -4.10
#